data_2567b226e75412764b363db7814a1e5d
#
_entry.id   2567b226e75412764b363db7814a1e5d
#
_cell.length_a   1.000
_cell.length_b   1.000
_cell.length_c   1.000
_cell.angle_alpha   90.00
_cell.angle_beta   90.00
_cell.angle_gamma   90.00
#
_symmetry.space_group_name_H-M   'P 1'
#
loop_
_entity.id
_entity.type
_entity.pdbx_description
1 polymer ?
#
loop_
_entity_poly.entity_id
_entity_poly.type
_entity_poly.pdbx_seq_one_letter_code
_entity_poly.pdbx_strand_id
1 'polypeptide(L)'
;MHGLRTTAVGAALLVSTALSAQGSGGVAPKHHVNASKAAKPNASPSASAPATTAAPAATTDSSTKVNEFMSYDPAAKTVALKLFAAHGSVNGGMNFNGGSNGSSTITVPAGWTVSWMFKNEDAIPHSAIVLVNKMPFPAQPQDPAIPRAYTNDVTGGLMTGKTDQTSFKASTAGQYLIVCGVPGHAPSGMWIHFDVSADAKAPTYTTK
;
A
#
# COMPACT_ATOMS: atom_id res chain seq x y z
N MET A 1 33.96 -20.25 53.38
CA MET A 1 33.75 -21.72 53.35
C MET A 1 32.78 -21.99 52.21
N HIS A 2 33.33 -22.52 51.17
CA HIS A 2 32.94 -23.63 50.30
C HIS A 2 31.54 -23.52 49.69
N GLY A 3 31.31 -23.62 48.43
CA GLY A 3 32.01 -24.36 47.39
C GLY A 3 31.49 -24.07 46.00
N LEU A 4 32.42 -24.12 45.16
CA LEU A 4 32.38 -24.16 43.71
C LEU A 4 31.66 -25.44 43.23
N ARG A 5 30.74 -25.34 42.26
CA ARG A 5 30.40 -26.49 41.42
C ARG A 5 30.27 -26.05 39.95
N THR A 6 31.35 -26.35 39.26
CA THR A 6 31.48 -26.44 37.80
C THR A 6 30.82 -27.74 37.33
N THR A 7 30.04 -27.69 36.29
CA THR A 7 29.78 -28.85 35.41
C THR A 7 29.79 -28.41 33.96
N ALA A 8 30.79 -28.98 33.30
CA ALA A 8 31.00 -28.87 31.85
C ALA A 8 30.32 -30.06 31.12
N VAL A 9 30.31 -29.92 29.79
CA VAL A 9 30.34 -30.98 28.75
C VAL A 9 29.03 -31.35 28.08
N GLY A 10 29.08 -31.21 26.75
CA GLY A 10 28.21 -31.89 25.83
C GLY A 10 28.17 -31.27 24.44
N ALA A 11 29.29 -31.27 23.71
CA ALA A 11 29.30 -31.08 22.26
C ALA A 11 28.80 -32.35 21.57
N ALA A 12 27.84 -32.23 20.71
CA ALA A 12 27.47 -33.27 19.75
C ALA A 12 27.47 -32.69 18.34
N LEU A 13 28.54 -33.04 17.64
CA LEU A 13 28.70 -32.85 16.18
C LEU A 13 27.92 -33.98 15.48
N LEU A 14 26.98 -33.64 14.63
CA LEU A 14 26.42 -34.60 13.66
C LEU A 14 26.68 -34.08 12.26
N VAL A 15 27.64 -34.70 11.63
CA VAL A 15 27.93 -34.69 10.21
C VAL A 15 26.95 -35.65 9.57
N SER A 16 26.22 -35.22 8.55
CA SER A 16 25.51 -36.10 7.64
C SER A 16 25.76 -35.71 6.20
N THR A 17 26.25 -36.67 5.51
CA THR A 17 26.81 -36.78 4.20
C THR A 17 25.84 -36.49 3.08
N ALA A 18 26.41 -35.94 2.03
CA ALA A 18 25.84 -35.79 0.69
C ALA A 18 25.43 -37.14 0.04
N LEU A 19 24.37 -37.09 -0.71
CA LEU A 19 24.12 -38.11 -1.74
C LEU A 19 23.72 -37.40 -3.02
N SER A 20 24.65 -37.43 -3.97
CA SER A 20 24.45 -37.08 -5.38
C SER A 20 23.66 -38.19 -6.07
N ALA A 21 22.65 -37.82 -6.85
CA ALA A 21 22.13 -38.69 -7.90
C ALA A 21 22.02 -37.91 -9.20
N GLN A 22 22.89 -38.20 -10.12
CA GLN A 22 22.81 -37.88 -11.53
C GLN A 22 21.79 -38.83 -12.18
N GLY A 23 20.97 -38.32 -13.05
CA GLY A 23 20.07 -39.11 -13.90
C GLY A 23 19.81 -38.36 -15.18
N SER A 24 20.50 -38.83 -16.17
CA SER A 24 20.54 -38.45 -17.56
C SER A 24 19.22 -38.71 -18.32
N GLY A 25 18.98 -37.95 -19.36
CA GLY A 25 18.51 -38.51 -20.61
C GLY A 25 17.11 -38.15 -21.07
N GLY A 26 17.05 -37.47 -22.18
CA GLY A 26 16.19 -37.97 -23.22
C GLY A 26 15.12 -37.05 -23.79
N VAL A 27 15.43 -36.54 -24.96
CA VAL A 27 14.59 -36.54 -26.16
C VAL A 27 13.54 -35.43 -26.31
N ALA A 28 13.85 -34.48 -27.17
CA ALA A 28 12.92 -33.68 -27.93
C ALA A 28 12.13 -34.51 -28.96
N PRO A 29 10.92 -34.12 -29.29
CA PRO A 29 10.42 -34.31 -30.65
C PRO A 29 10.26 -33.00 -31.41
N LYS A 30 10.84 -33.02 -32.58
CA LYS A 30 10.64 -32.08 -33.69
C LYS A 30 9.28 -32.39 -34.36
N HIS A 31 8.86 -31.36 -35.14
CA HIS A 31 7.87 -31.37 -36.22
C HIS A 31 6.43 -31.08 -35.78
N HIS A 32 5.68 -30.19 -36.43
CA HIS A 32 5.58 -29.95 -37.88
C HIS A 32 5.15 -28.50 -38.15
N VAL A 33 5.81 -27.91 -39.12
CA VAL A 33 5.32 -26.76 -39.88
C VAL A 33 4.13 -27.23 -40.73
N ASN A 34 3.02 -26.50 -40.70
CA ASN A 34 2.07 -26.61 -41.79
C ASN A 34 1.67 -25.19 -42.23
N ALA A 35 2.19 -24.82 -43.35
CA ALA A 35 1.79 -23.64 -44.10
C ALA A 35 0.60 -23.99 -44.97
N SER A 36 -0.46 -23.25 -44.88
CA SER A 36 -1.49 -23.07 -45.92
C SER A 36 -2.42 -21.96 -45.47
N LYS A 37 -2.62 -20.96 -46.11
CA LYS A 37 -2.96 -20.51 -47.45
C LYS A 37 -3.69 -19.18 -47.29
N ALA A 38 -3.17 -18.22 -47.98
CA ALA A 38 -3.76 -16.89 -48.11
C ALA A 38 -5.21 -16.93 -48.60
N ALA A 39 -6.04 -16.10 -48.00
CA ALA A 39 -7.20 -15.55 -48.68
C ALA A 39 -7.33 -14.08 -48.33
N LYS A 40 -7.23 -13.27 -49.32
CA LYS A 40 -7.42 -11.80 -49.37
C LYS A 40 -8.90 -11.50 -49.68
N PRO A 41 -9.32 -10.26 -49.78
CA PRO A 41 -9.97 -9.46 -48.74
C PRO A 41 -11.46 -9.20 -49.11
N ASN A 42 -12.25 -8.86 -48.18
CA ASN A 42 -13.51 -8.22 -48.52
C ASN A 42 -13.61 -6.87 -47.84
N ALA A 43 -13.77 -5.85 -48.66
CA ALA A 43 -13.80 -4.45 -48.28
C ALA A 43 -15.24 -4.01 -48.01
N SER A 44 -15.39 -3.15 -46.98
CA SER A 44 -16.31 -2.02 -46.85
C SER A 44 -17.82 -2.30 -46.63
N PRO A 45 -18.56 -1.39 -45.99
CA PRO A 45 -18.34 0.06 -45.98
C PRO A 45 -18.32 0.76 -44.62
N SER A 46 -17.59 1.83 -44.62
CA SER A 46 -17.60 2.96 -43.71
C SER A 46 -19.03 3.48 -43.43
N ALA A 47 -19.43 3.50 -42.17
CA ALA A 47 -20.47 4.39 -41.68
C ALA A 47 -19.81 5.32 -40.65
N SER A 48 -19.46 6.50 -41.11
CA SER A 48 -19.06 7.61 -40.26
C SER A 48 -20.29 8.08 -39.46
N ALA A 49 -20.30 7.75 -38.15
CA ALA A 49 -21.17 8.48 -37.23
C ALA A 49 -20.41 9.74 -36.76
N PRO A 50 -21.09 10.92 -36.72
CA PRO A 50 -20.42 12.13 -36.25
C PRO A 50 -20.06 12.00 -34.79
N ALA A 51 -18.79 12.18 -34.49
CA ALA A 51 -18.30 12.35 -33.13
C ALA A 51 -18.92 13.64 -32.58
N THR A 52 -19.90 13.48 -31.72
CA THR A 52 -20.37 14.57 -30.87
C THR A 52 -19.23 14.86 -29.89
N THR A 53 -18.49 15.89 -30.13
CA THR A 53 -17.54 16.48 -29.22
C THR A 53 -18.33 16.98 -28.01
N ALA A 54 -18.45 16.15 -26.98
CA ALA A 54 -18.92 16.63 -25.70
C ALA A 54 -17.85 17.59 -25.18
N ALA A 55 -18.22 18.85 -25.10
CA ALA A 55 -17.44 19.88 -24.43
C ALA A 55 -17.12 19.38 -23.00
N PRO A 56 -15.90 19.59 -22.49
CA PRO A 56 -15.62 19.26 -21.10
C PRO A 56 -16.57 20.10 -20.23
N ALA A 57 -17.44 19.39 -19.50
CA ALA A 57 -18.25 20.02 -18.47
C ALA A 57 -17.25 20.72 -17.52
N ALA A 58 -17.41 22.02 -17.37
CA ALA A 58 -16.69 22.78 -16.36
C ALA A 58 -17.02 22.14 -15.00
N THR A 59 -16.11 21.35 -14.49
CA THR A 59 -16.17 20.85 -13.11
C THR A 59 -16.01 22.06 -12.23
N THR A 60 -17.10 22.57 -11.69
CA THR A 60 -17.07 23.45 -10.53
C THR A 60 -16.35 22.64 -9.45
N ASP A 61 -15.16 23.08 -9.09
CA ASP A 61 -14.38 22.48 -8.00
C ASP A 61 -15.16 22.68 -6.70
N SER A 62 -15.99 21.70 -6.37
CA SER A 62 -16.77 21.65 -5.13
C SER A 62 -15.93 21.18 -3.95
N SER A 63 -14.61 21.14 -4.10
CA SER A 63 -13.75 20.60 -3.06
C SER A 63 -13.68 21.50 -1.85
N THR A 64 -13.89 20.91 -0.68
CA THR A 64 -13.73 21.57 0.63
C THR A 64 -12.38 21.19 1.21
N LYS A 65 -11.54 22.18 1.47
CA LYS A 65 -10.24 21.99 2.13
C LYS A 65 -10.44 21.73 3.62
N VAL A 66 -9.84 20.66 4.15
CA VAL A 66 -9.78 20.36 5.58
C VAL A 66 -8.49 20.96 6.18
N ASN A 67 -7.36 20.63 5.56
CA ASN A 67 -6.04 21.17 5.88
C ASN A 67 -5.12 21.06 4.64
N GLU A 68 -3.81 21.21 4.80
CA GLU A 68 -2.86 21.10 3.68
C GLU A 68 -2.73 19.70 3.11
N PHE A 69 -3.10 18.67 3.90
CA PHE A 69 -3.00 17.27 3.52
C PHE A 69 -4.30 16.68 3.01
N MET A 70 -5.45 17.30 3.28
CA MET A 70 -6.73 16.69 2.97
C MET A 70 -7.76 17.71 2.46
N SER A 71 -8.48 17.30 1.42
CA SER A 71 -9.69 17.94 0.92
C SER A 71 -10.74 16.88 0.56
N TYR A 72 -11.99 17.29 0.38
CA TYR A 72 -13.05 16.38 0.01
C TYR A 72 -14.12 17.06 -0.86
N ASP A 73 -14.84 16.26 -1.64
CA ASP A 73 -16.03 16.67 -2.38
C ASP A 73 -17.26 15.92 -1.80
N PRO A 74 -18.17 16.62 -1.14
CA PRO A 74 -19.34 15.99 -0.53
C PRO A 74 -20.36 15.49 -1.55
N ALA A 75 -20.44 16.10 -2.73
CA ALA A 75 -21.35 15.67 -3.80
C ALA A 75 -20.87 14.36 -4.44
N ALA A 76 -19.58 14.27 -4.72
CA ALA A 76 -18.94 13.06 -5.24
C ALA A 76 -18.66 12.00 -4.16
N LYS A 77 -18.75 12.34 -2.88
CA LYS A 77 -18.36 11.49 -1.75
C LYS A 77 -16.92 11.00 -1.88
N THR A 78 -16.01 11.92 -2.16
CA THR A 78 -14.59 11.62 -2.35
C THR A 78 -13.72 12.41 -1.38
N VAL A 79 -12.59 11.80 -0.98
CA VAL A 79 -11.55 12.40 -0.17
C VAL A 79 -10.26 12.36 -0.97
N ALA A 80 -9.59 13.49 -1.12
CA ALA A 80 -8.23 13.58 -1.61
C ALA A 80 -7.29 13.72 -0.41
N LEU A 81 -6.42 12.74 -0.21
CA LEU A 81 -5.46 12.68 0.89
C LEU A 81 -4.03 12.71 0.33
N LYS A 82 -3.23 13.65 0.80
CA LYS A 82 -1.78 13.67 0.62
C LYS A 82 -1.15 13.02 1.84
N LEU A 83 -0.33 12.00 1.62
CA LEU A 83 0.34 11.25 2.67
C LEU A 83 1.84 11.32 2.45
N PHE A 84 2.51 12.19 3.19
CA PHE A 84 3.96 12.37 3.15
C PHE A 84 4.61 11.53 4.25
N ALA A 85 5.48 10.60 3.86
CA ALA A 85 6.36 9.90 4.78
C ALA A 85 7.54 10.79 5.13
N ALA A 86 7.89 10.83 6.42
CA ALA A 86 8.97 11.65 6.97
C ALA A 86 8.78 13.16 6.78
N HIS A 87 7.54 13.64 6.90
CA HIS A 87 7.26 15.06 6.84
C HIS A 87 7.79 15.78 8.07
N GLY A 88 8.81 16.60 7.89
CA GLY A 88 9.54 17.21 9.00
C GLY A 88 10.37 16.20 9.82
N SER A 89 10.87 16.61 10.98
CA SER A 89 11.79 15.82 11.81
C SER A 89 11.10 15.01 12.93
N VAL A 90 9.78 14.96 12.96
CA VAL A 90 9.03 14.27 14.02
C VAL A 90 9.38 12.79 14.03
N ASN A 91 9.64 12.27 15.25
CA ASN A 91 9.99 10.86 15.48
C ASN A 91 11.14 10.37 14.58
N GLY A 92 12.13 11.23 14.30
CA GLY A 92 13.29 10.87 13.47
C GLY A 92 12.94 10.49 12.03
N GLY A 93 11.85 11.04 11.46
CA GLY A 93 11.36 10.70 10.13
C GLY A 93 10.30 9.58 10.13
N MET A 94 10.14 8.84 11.21
CA MET A 94 9.14 7.76 11.32
C MET A 94 7.73 8.34 11.56
N ASN A 95 7.22 9.09 10.57
CA ASN A 95 5.94 9.77 10.66
C ASN A 95 5.21 9.84 9.32
N PHE A 96 3.90 10.12 9.37
CA PHE A 96 3.09 10.51 8.23
C PHE A 96 2.53 11.91 8.48
N ASN A 97 2.82 12.86 7.57
CA ASN A 97 2.36 14.24 7.69
C ASN A 97 2.73 14.89 9.05
N GLY A 98 3.86 14.48 9.66
CA GLY A 98 4.25 14.87 11.01
C GLY A 98 3.54 14.11 12.14
N GLY A 99 2.61 13.21 11.85
CA GLY A 99 1.96 12.36 12.84
C GLY A 99 2.70 11.04 13.04
N SER A 100 2.90 10.64 14.30
CA SER A 100 3.54 9.37 14.69
C SER A 100 2.90 8.84 15.97
N ASN A 101 3.06 7.55 16.26
CA ASN A 101 2.54 6.92 17.48
C ASN A 101 1.04 7.23 17.72
N GLY A 102 0.25 7.31 16.65
CA GLY A 102 -1.17 7.60 16.72
C GLY A 102 -1.52 9.04 17.12
N SER A 103 -0.59 10.00 17.01
CA SER A 103 -0.87 11.40 17.34
C SER A 103 -1.83 12.09 16.36
N SER A 104 -2.05 11.52 15.19
CA SER A 104 -3.01 12.05 14.22
C SER A 104 -4.13 11.05 13.95
N THR A 105 -5.31 11.57 13.67
CA THR A 105 -6.50 10.78 13.29
C THR A 105 -7.13 11.37 12.04
N ILE A 106 -7.30 10.54 11.03
CA ILE A 106 -8.08 10.83 9.84
C ILE A 106 -9.41 10.08 9.98
N THR A 107 -10.52 10.80 9.92
CA THR A 107 -11.85 10.18 9.91
C THR A 107 -12.50 10.38 8.54
N VAL A 108 -13.05 9.31 7.98
CA VAL A 108 -13.74 9.32 6.68
C VAL A 108 -15.13 8.72 6.85
N PRO A 109 -16.20 9.32 6.26
CA PRO A 109 -17.51 8.69 6.26
C PRO A 109 -17.51 7.34 5.55
N ALA A 110 -18.24 6.36 6.10
CA ALA A 110 -18.39 5.06 5.48
C ALA A 110 -19.02 5.18 4.07
N GLY A 111 -18.50 4.39 3.13
CA GLY A 111 -18.94 4.38 1.74
C GLY A 111 -18.31 5.44 0.85
N TRP A 112 -17.47 6.33 1.38
CA TRP A 112 -16.74 7.31 0.58
C TRP A 112 -15.52 6.69 -0.09
N THR A 113 -15.11 7.28 -1.20
CA THR A 113 -13.88 6.91 -1.91
C THR A 113 -12.73 7.80 -1.43
N VAL A 114 -11.62 7.19 -1.05
CA VAL A 114 -10.38 7.88 -0.71
C VAL A 114 -9.40 7.73 -1.87
N SER A 115 -8.93 8.84 -2.39
CA SER A 115 -7.81 8.90 -3.33
C SER A 115 -6.62 9.46 -2.57
N TRP A 116 -5.59 8.66 -2.34
CA TRP A 116 -4.39 9.16 -1.70
C TRP A 116 -3.22 9.27 -2.67
N MET A 117 -2.43 10.30 -2.47
CA MET A 117 -1.13 10.49 -3.07
C MET A 117 -0.09 10.34 -1.97
N PHE A 118 0.69 9.27 -2.04
CA PHE A 118 1.83 9.03 -1.15
C PHE A 118 3.10 9.64 -1.73
N LYS A 119 3.97 10.21 -0.89
CA LYS A 119 5.31 10.66 -1.26
C LYS A 119 6.28 10.35 -0.12
N ASN A 120 7.42 9.75 -0.46
CA ASN A 120 8.51 9.60 0.50
C ASN A 120 9.41 10.85 0.46
N GLU A 121 9.55 11.53 1.60
CA GLU A 121 10.43 12.70 1.78
C GLU A 121 11.74 12.36 2.51
N ASP A 122 11.93 11.08 2.93
CA ASP A 122 13.12 10.59 3.63
C ASP A 122 14.20 10.05 2.69
N ALA A 123 15.40 9.87 3.25
CA ALA A 123 16.52 9.18 2.60
C ALA A 123 16.35 7.64 2.58
N ILE A 124 15.56 7.09 3.51
CA ILE A 124 15.27 5.65 3.60
C ILE A 124 13.91 5.32 2.98
N PRO A 125 13.67 4.05 2.57
CA PRO A 125 12.40 3.66 1.98
C PRO A 125 11.24 3.72 2.98
N HIS A 126 10.08 4.17 2.52
CA HIS A 126 8.83 4.14 3.25
C HIS A 126 7.66 3.67 2.38
N SER A 127 6.65 3.15 3.02
CA SER A 127 5.40 2.73 2.38
C SER A 127 4.20 3.10 3.25
N ALA A 128 3.01 2.80 2.78
CA ALA A 128 1.80 2.93 3.57
C ALA A 128 0.85 1.78 3.27
N ILE A 129 0.20 1.28 4.31
CA ILE A 129 -0.85 0.27 4.23
C ILE A 129 -1.88 0.52 5.33
N VAL A 130 -3.16 0.30 5.03
CA VAL A 130 -4.23 0.35 6.03
C VAL A 130 -4.40 -1.02 6.66
N LEU A 131 -4.24 -1.10 7.97
CA LEU A 131 -4.48 -2.31 8.76
C LEU A 131 -5.61 -2.09 9.76
N VAL A 132 -6.20 -3.18 10.25
CA VAL A 132 -7.11 -3.13 11.40
C VAL A 132 -6.35 -2.58 12.60
N ASN A 133 -6.99 -1.73 13.40
CA ASN A 133 -6.39 -1.19 14.64
C ASN A 133 -6.22 -2.32 15.67
N LYS A 134 -5.07 -2.98 15.61
CA LYS A 134 -4.70 -4.08 16.52
C LYS A 134 -3.21 -4.02 16.84
N MET A 135 -2.91 -4.08 18.14
CA MET A 135 -1.54 -4.17 18.66
C MET A 135 -1.28 -5.55 19.26
N PRO A 136 -0.03 -6.03 19.29
CA PRO A 136 1.15 -5.44 18.66
C PRO A 136 1.10 -5.53 17.13
N PHE A 137 1.90 -4.69 16.45
CA PHE A 137 2.04 -4.79 15.00
C PHE A 137 2.61 -6.15 14.60
N PRO A 138 2.13 -6.75 13.50
CA PRO A 138 2.72 -7.96 12.96
C PRO A 138 4.17 -7.69 12.52
N ALA A 139 5.03 -8.70 12.64
CA ALA A 139 6.44 -8.59 12.22
C ALA A 139 6.60 -8.39 10.71
N GLN A 140 5.63 -8.84 9.94
CA GLN A 140 5.55 -8.67 8.48
C GLN A 140 4.23 -7.98 8.11
N PRO A 141 4.20 -7.21 7.01
CA PRO A 141 2.97 -6.65 6.49
C PRO A 141 1.92 -7.74 6.27
N GLN A 142 0.69 -7.45 6.65
CA GLN A 142 -0.47 -8.30 6.43
C GLN A 142 -1.20 -7.82 5.17
N ASP A 143 -2.22 -8.56 4.75
CA ASP A 143 -3.14 -8.06 3.74
C ASP A 143 -3.81 -6.77 4.22
N PRO A 144 -4.05 -5.80 3.32
CA PRO A 144 -4.69 -4.56 3.70
C PRO A 144 -6.10 -4.82 4.22
N ALA A 145 -6.45 -4.17 5.33
CA ALA A 145 -7.79 -4.25 5.91
C ALA A 145 -8.88 -3.65 4.99
N ILE A 146 -8.49 -2.74 4.12
CA ILE A 146 -9.33 -2.15 3.09
C ILE A 146 -8.68 -2.45 1.73
N PRO A 147 -9.37 -3.12 0.78
CA PRO A 147 -8.81 -3.46 -0.51
C PRO A 147 -8.23 -2.23 -1.23
N ARG A 148 -7.02 -2.36 -1.78
CA ARG A 148 -6.26 -1.31 -2.47
C ARG A 148 -5.75 -0.15 -1.58
N ALA A 149 -5.99 -0.18 -0.29
CA ALA A 149 -5.50 0.85 0.64
C ALA A 149 -4.03 0.59 1.03
N TYR A 150 -3.13 0.60 0.04
CA TYR A 150 -1.69 0.39 0.22
C TYR A 150 -0.90 1.01 -0.94
N THR A 151 0.36 1.30 -0.71
CA THR A 151 1.32 1.72 -1.74
C THR A 151 1.93 0.52 -2.46
N ASN A 152 2.39 0.70 -3.69
CA ASN A 152 3.24 -0.29 -4.35
C ASN A 152 4.45 -0.60 -3.46
N ASP A 153 4.89 -1.86 -3.48
CA ASP A 153 6.00 -2.35 -2.69
C ASP A 153 5.90 -2.00 -1.18
N VAL A 154 4.89 -2.56 -0.54
CA VAL A 154 4.62 -2.31 0.89
C VAL A 154 5.82 -2.67 1.77
N THR A 155 6.54 -3.75 1.48
CA THR A 155 7.64 -4.26 2.29
C THR A 155 8.98 -3.58 1.97
N GLY A 156 9.29 -3.37 0.69
CA GLY A 156 10.53 -2.69 0.27
C GLY A 156 10.44 -1.18 0.40
N GLY A 157 9.24 -0.64 0.27
CA GLY A 157 8.99 0.80 0.33
C GLY A 157 9.40 1.56 -0.93
N LEU A 158 8.93 2.78 -1.03
CA LEU A 158 9.32 3.73 -2.08
C LEU A 158 10.55 4.50 -1.63
N MET A 159 11.50 4.68 -2.54
CA MET A 159 12.71 5.46 -2.32
C MET A 159 12.42 6.98 -2.23
N THR A 160 13.41 7.74 -1.79
CA THR A 160 13.39 9.21 -1.67
C THR A 160 12.76 9.89 -2.87
N GLY A 161 11.81 10.80 -2.62
CA GLY A 161 11.16 11.61 -3.63
C GLY A 161 10.17 10.86 -4.53
N LYS A 162 10.07 9.52 -4.40
CA LYS A 162 9.11 8.74 -5.16
C LYS A 162 7.70 8.96 -4.64
N THR A 163 6.76 8.92 -5.56
CA THR A 163 5.32 9.06 -5.30
C THR A 163 4.57 7.81 -5.76
N ASP A 164 3.46 7.56 -5.12
CA ASP A 164 2.49 6.54 -5.52
C ASP A 164 1.07 7.07 -5.33
N GLN A 165 0.15 6.56 -6.13
CA GLN A 165 -1.24 6.96 -6.08
C GLN A 165 -2.13 5.73 -6.07
N THR A 166 -3.09 5.71 -5.18
CA THR A 166 -4.12 4.69 -5.14
C THR A 166 -5.48 5.28 -4.81
N SER A 167 -6.52 4.54 -5.13
CA SER A 167 -7.89 4.89 -4.77
C SER A 167 -8.60 3.65 -4.25
N PHE A 168 -9.30 3.81 -3.13
CA PHE A 168 -10.03 2.74 -2.50
C PHE A 168 -11.33 3.24 -1.89
N LYS A 169 -12.27 2.33 -1.68
CA LYS A 169 -13.54 2.65 -1.04
C LYS A 169 -13.50 2.27 0.44
N ALA A 170 -13.73 3.25 1.32
CA ALA A 170 -13.86 3.06 2.76
C ALA A 170 -15.25 2.50 3.09
N SER A 171 -15.52 1.24 2.73
CA SER A 171 -16.87 0.68 2.74
C SER A 171 -17.34 0.27 4.13
N THR A 172 -16.44 -0.24 4.97
CA THR A 172 -16.77 -0.83 6.27
C THR A 172 -16.36 0.11 7.38
N ALA A 173 -17.34 0.52 8.20
CA ALA A 173 -17.06 1.31 9.39
C ALA A 173 -16.18 0.53 10.38
N GLY A 174 -15.20 1.20 10.97
CA GLY A 174 -14.24 0.59 11.89
C GLY A 174 -13.08 1.50 12.19
N GLN A 175 -12.26 1.06 13.14
CA GLN A 175 -11.01 1.70 13.50
C GLN A 175 -9.87 0.98 12.78
N TYR A 176 -9.10 1.74 12.04
CA TYR A 176 -7.96 1.28 11.26
C TYR A 176 -6.72 2.12 11.59
N LEU A 177 -5.59 1.66 11.10
CA LEU A 177 -4.33 2.39 11.17
C LEU A 177 -3.74 2.52 9.77
N ILE A 178 -3.20 3.67 9.43
CA ILE A 178 -2.21 3.81 8.35
C ILE A 178 -0.87 3.55 8.99
N VAL A 179 -0.17 2.52 8.52
CA VAL A 179 1.15 2.14 9.04
C VAL A 179 2.18 2.09 7.90
N CYS A 180 3.45 2.31 8.22
CA CYS A 180 4.52 1.96 7.29
C CYS A 180 4.70 0.45 7.27
N GLY A 181 4.64 -0.16 6.09
CA GLY A 181 4.81 -1.60 5.93
C GLY A 181 6.26 -2.06 5.82
N VAL A 182 7.22 -1.14 5.76
CA VAL A 182 8.65 -1.49 5.84
C VAL A 182 8.94 -2.09 7.21
N PRO A 183 9.59 -3.27 7.29
CA PRO A 183 9.82 -3.95 8.56
C PRO A 183 10.49 -3.06 9.61
N GLY A 184 9.96 -3.07 10.84
CA GLY A 184 10.47 -2.29 11.96
C GLY A 184 9.93 -0.85 12.05
N HIS A 185 9.39 -0.26 10.98
CA HIS A 185 8.98 1.15 11.00
C HIS A 185 7.68 1.38 11.81
N ALA A 186 6.68 0.52 11.66
CA ALA A 186 5.45 0.62 12.44
C ALA A 186 5.69 0.46 13.96
N PRO A 187 6.46 -0.55 14.44
CA PRO A 187 6.85 -0.64 15.84
C PRO A 187 7.67 0.58 16.34
N SER A 188 8.42 1.23 15.44
CA SER A 188 9.16 2.47 15.74
C SER A 188 8.28 3.73 15.74
N GLY A 189 6.95 3.57 15.65
CA GLY A 189 5.99 4.65 15.77
C GLY A 189 5.50 5.23 14.44
N MET A 190 5.86 4.66 13.29
CA MET A 190 5.41 5.16 12.00
C MET A 190 4.00 4.67 11.68
N TRP A 191 3.02 5.26 12.37
CA TRP A 191 1.61 4.99 12.18
C TRP A 191 0.72 6.12 12.72
N ILE A 192 -0.47 6.24 12.12
CA ILE A 192 -1.54 7.17 12.51
C ILE A 192 -2.89 6.45 12.47
N HIS A 193 -3.90 7.01 13.14
CA HIS A 193 -5.26 6.50 13.09
C HIS A 193 -5.96 6.83 11.76
N PHE A 194 -6.74 5.88 11.29
CA PHE A 194 -7.62 6.03 10.13
C PHE A 194 -8.98 5.40 10.47
N ASP A 195 -9.96 6.24 10.75
CA ASP A 195 -11.29 5.80 11.19
C ASP A 195 -12.28 5.92 10.03
N VAL A 196 -13.01 4.85 9.77
CA VAL A 196 -14.16 4.86 8.86
C VAL A 196 -15.42 4.91 9.73
N SER A 197 -16.15 6.02 9.69
CA SER A 197 -17.29 6.27 10.56
C SER A 197 -18.61 6.18 9.82
N ALA A 198 -19.56 5.42 10.37
CA ALA A 198 -20.93 5.38 9.87
C ALA A 198 -21.70 6.68 10.14
N ASP A 199 -21.31 7.42 11.18
CA ASP A 199 -22.03 8.61 11.65
C ASP A 199 -21.46 9.91 11.11
N ALA A 200 -20.20 9.92 10.70
CA ALA A 200 -19.54 11.11 10.17
C ALA A 200 -20.26 11.62 8.91
N LYS A 201 -20.48 12.93 8.85
CA LYS A 201 -21.11 13.59 7.68
C LYS A 201 -20.06 14.19 6.75
N ALA A 202 -18.87 14.42 7.25
CA ALA A 202 -17.74 14.96 6.50
C ALA A 202 -16.43 14.35 7.03
N PRO A 203 -15.38 14.29 6.20
CA PRO A 203 -14.04 13.89 6.63
C PRO A 203 -13.43 14.92 7.60
N THR A 204 -12.62 14.41 8.53
CA THR A 204 -11.84 15.24 9.46
C THR A 204 -10.40 14.76 9.55
N TYR A 205 -9.49 15.69 9.86
CA TYR A 205 -8.08 15.42 10.16
C TYR A 205 -7.72 16.16 11.42
N THR A 206 -7.37 15.44 12.47
CA THR A 206 -6.99 16.01 13.77
C THR A 206 -5.59 15.57 14.17
N THR A 207 -4.85 16.44 14.85
CA THR A 207 -3.54 16.16 15.46
C THR A 207 -3.61 16.52 16.93
N LYS A 208 -3.06 15.68 17.79
CA LYS A 208 -2.98 15.87 19.25
C LYS A 208 -1.68 16.54 19.60
#